data_73f83ada9a9b8e71295a3464f9bc7374
#
_entry.id   73f83ada9a9b8e71295a3464f9bc7374
#
_cell.length_a   1.000
_cell.length_b   1.000
_cell.length_c   1.000
_cell.angle_alpha   90.00
_cell.angle_beta   90.00
_cell.angle_gamma   90.00
#
_symmetry.space_group_name_H-M   'P 1'
#
loop_
_entity.id
_entity.type
_entity.pdbx_description
1 polymer ?
#
loop_
_entity_poly.entity_id
_entity_poly.type
_entity_poly.pdbx_seq_one_letter_code
_entity_poly.pdbx_strand_id
1 'polypeptide(L)'
;LVCIVHAETSTGVLQPLEEIANLAHEHEALIVVDTVTSFCGSALEVDAWGLDAVYTGTQKCLSAPPGISPVTFSERAVAVMDARKTKVQSWFLDLSMVRNYWTGAKRAYHHTAPVSSMYALHEALRIVLEEGLEPRWKRHQQNHVLLRHGLQEIGFKYLVSPEYRLPMLNAV
;
A
#
# COMPACT_ATOMS: atom_id res chain seq x y z
N LEU A 1 -9.91 8.85 -13.29
CA LEU A 1 -8.90 8.18 -12.46
C LEU A 1 -8.51 9.10 -11.31
N VAL A 2 -8.59 8.60 -10.08
CA VAL A 2 -8.09 9.25 -8.86
C VAL A 2 -6.82 8.51 -8.43
N CYS A 3 -5.73 9.23 -8.19
CA CYS A 3 -4.50 8.69 -7.64
C CYS A 3 -4.23 9.37 -6.30
N ILE A 4 -4.03 8.58 -5.24
CA ILE A 4 -3.86 9.11 -3.89
C ILE A 4 -2.83 8.29 -3.09
N VAL A 5 -2.14 8.95 -2.18
CA VAL A 5 -1.27 8.32 -1.18
C VAL A 5 -2.06 8.11 0.10
N HIS A 6 -2.11 6.87 0.61
CA HIS A 6 -2.79 6.58 1.89
C HIS A 6 -2.06 7.24 3.07
N ALA A 7 -0.74 7.12 3.07
CA ALA A 7 0.11 7.63 4.14
C ALA A 7 1.22 8.52 3.58
N GLU A 8 1.06 9.84 3.74
CA GLU A 8 2.04 10.80 3.25
C GLU A 8 3.27 10.85 4.16
N THR A 9 4.37 10.34 3.64
CA THR A 9 5.61 10.16 4.40
C THR A 9 6.25 11.49 4.83
N SER A 10 6.10 12.54 4.03
CA SER A 10 6.72 13.85 4.30
C SER A 10 6.04 14.62 5.42
N THR A 11 4.78 14.32 5.71
CA THR A 11 3.97 15.05 6.70
C THR A 11 3.47 14.18 7.85
N GLY A 12 3.35 12.88 7.65
CA GLY A 12 2.75 11.97 8.62
C GLY A 12 1.22 11.95 8.60
N VAL A 13 0.61 12.35 7.47
CA VAL A 13 -0.86 12.34 7.29
C VAL A 13 -1.34 10.98 6.81
N LEU A 14 -2.39 10.48 7.44
CA LEU A 14 -3.18 9.32 7.00
C LEU A 14 -4.47 9.80 6.34
N GLN A 15 -4.71 9.40 5.09
CA GLN A 15 -5.88 9.80 4.31
C GLN A 15 -7.09 8.91 4.59
N PRO A 16 -8.33 9.43 4.62
CA PRO A 16 -9.56 8.67 4.80
C PRO A 16 -9.98 8.00 3.47
N LEU A 17 -9.36 6.86 3.15
CA LEU A 17 -9.52 6.22 1.83
C LEU A 17 -10.95 5.77 1.52
N GLU A 18 -11.69 5.28 2.50
CA GLU A 18 -13.07 4.79 2.28
C GLU A 18 -13.96 5.90 1.71
N GLU A 19 -13.93 7.08 2.31
CA GLU A 19 -14.72 8.23 1.85
C GLU A 19 -14.28 8.70 0.45
N ILE A 20 -12.98 8.70 0.20
CA ILE A 20 -12.42 9.11 -1.09
C ILE A 20 -12.75 8.09 -2.19
N ALA A 21 -12.70 6.79 -1.88
CA ALA A 21 -13.08 5.74 -2.81
C ALA A 21 -14.55 5.81 -3.19
N ASN A 22 -15.44 6.02 -2.21
CA ASN A 22 -16.86 6.19 -2.45
C ASN A 22 -17.12 7.38 -3.39
N LEU A 23 -16.49 8.53 -3.14
CA LEU A 23 -16.60 9.70 -4.00
C LEU A 23 -16.05 9.45 -5.41
N ALA A 24 -14.92 8.74 -5.54
CA ALA A 24 -14.39 8.36 -6.85
C ALA A 24 -15.38 7.49 -7.63
N HIS A 25 -16.01 6.54 -6.96
CA HIS A 25 -17.00 5.64 -7.60
C HIS A 25 -18.30 6.35 -7.98
N GLU A 26 -18.78 7.32 -7.21
CA GLU A 26 -19.92 8.16 -7.58
C GLU A 26 -19.68 8.90 -8.90
N HIS A 27 -18.41 9.20 -9.22
CA HIS A 27 -17.98 9.81 -10.48
C HIS A 27 -17.45 8.81 -11.51
N GLU A 28 -17.76 7.53 -11.37
CA GLU A 28 -17.32 6.43 -12.27
C GLU A 28 -15.79 6.37 -12.47
N ALA A 29 -15.02 6.98 -11.56
CA ALA A 29 -13.56 6.97 -11.60
C ALA A 29 -12.98 5.72 -10.92
N LEU A 30 -11.86 5.20 -11.44
CA LEU A 30 -11.03 4.25 -10.72
C LEU A 30 -10.18 4.96 -9.68
N ILE A 31 -9.90 4.28 -8.57
CA ILE A 31 -8.98 4.76 -7.54
C ILE A 31 -7.71 3.93 -7.46
N VAL A 32 -6.55 4.59 -7.56
CA VAL A 32 -5.20 3.99 -7.41
C VAL A 32 -4.56 4.53 -6.15
N VAL A 33 -4.14 3.64 -5.27
CA VAL A 33 -3.66 3.99 -3.94
C VAL A 33 -2.21 3.56 -3.72
N ASP A 34 -1.38 4.51 -3.34
CA ASP A 34 -0.05 4.26 -2.79
C ASP A 34 -0.17 3.92 -1.30
N THR A 35 0.23 2.73 -0.92
CA THR A 35 0.24 2.27 0.48
C THR A 35 1.65 1.95 0.98
N VAL A 36 2.68 2.44 0.30
CA VAL A 36 4.08 2.12 0.62
C VAL A 36 4.38 2.33 2.10
N THR A 37 3.93 3.42 2.69
CA THR A 37 4.21 3.73 4.10
C THR A 37 3.21 3.11 5.07
N SER A 38 1.97 2.88 4.66
CA SER A 38 0.89 2.41 5.55
C SER A 38 0.71 0.89 5.60
N PHE A 39 1.08 0.18 4.53
CA PHE A 39 0.82 -1.25 4.41
C PHE A 39 1.35 -2.05 5.61
N CYS A 40 0.49 -2.87 6.22
CA CYS A 40 0.73 -3.60 7.46
C CYS A 40 0.98 -2.75 8.73
N GLY A 41 1.08 -1.42 8.61
CA GLY A 41 1.27 -0.52 9.75
C GLY A 41 -0.01 0.17 10.21
N SER A 42 -0.98 0.33 9.31
CA SER A 42 -2.34 0.85 9.57
C SER A 42 -3.38 -0.03 8.91
N ALA A 43 -4.63 0.10 9.33
CA ALA A 43 -5.75 -0.58 8.68
C ALA A 43 -5.83 -0.22 7.19
N LEU A 44 -6.08 -1.23 6.37
CA LEU A 44 -6.22 -1.11 4.92
C LEU A 44 -7.16 -2.22 4.43
N GLU A 45 -8.41 -1.86 4.20
CA GLU A 45 -9.47 -2.78 3.81
C GLU A 45 -9.74 -2.64 2.30
N VAL A 46 -8.82 -3.19 1.49
CA VAL A 46 -8.80 -2.99 0.02
C VAL A 46 -10.13 -3.31 -0.64
N ASP A 47 -10.68 -4.49 -0.32
CA ASP A 47 -11.93 -4.95 -0.94
C ASP A 47 -13.15 -4.25 -0.33
N ALA A 48 -13.19 -4.08 1.00
CA ALA A 48 -14.30 -3.42 1.70
C ALA A 48 -14.44 -1.95 1.30
N TRP A 49 -13.34 -1.26 1.09
CA TRP A 49 -13.33 0.15 0.62
C TRP A 49 -13.41 0.26 -0.91
N GLY A 50 -13.44 -0.86 -1.64
CA GLY A 50 -13.57 -0.88 -3.09
C GLY A 50 -12.39 -0.25 -3.83
N LEU A 51 -11.15 -0.37 -3.31
CA LEU A 51 -9.96 0.19 -3.95
C LEU A 51 -9.64 -0.56 -5.24
N ASP A 52 -9.48 0.16 -6.36
CA ASP A 52 -9.32 -0.46 -7.68
C ASP A 52 -7.90 -0.93 -7.98
N ALA A 53 -6.90 -0.19 -7.52
CA ALA A 53 -5.51 -0.61 -7.62
C ALA A 53 -4.76 -0.13 -6.38
N VAL A 54 -4.00 -1.03 -5.77
CA VAL A 54 -3.20 -0.74 -4.58
C VAL A 54 -1.81 -1.29 -4.78
N TYR A 55 -0.80 -0.49 -4.49
CA TYR A 55 0.59 -0.92 -4.51
C TYR A 55 1.31 -0.53 -3.23
N THR A 56 2.37 -1.29 -2.93
CA THR A 56 3.21 -1.03 -1.77
C THR A 56 4.68 -1.32 -2.08
N GLY A 57 5.54 -1.01 -1.14
CA GLY A 57 6.95 -1.40 -1.13
C GLY A 57 7.26 -2.27 0.08
N THR A 58 8.29 -3.10 -0.03
CA THR A 58 8.66 -4.06 1.02
C THR A 58 9.45 -3.45 2.19
N GLN A 59 10.07 -2.28 1.99
CA GLN A 59 11.06 -1.68 2.91
C GLN A 59 10.49 -0.81 4.04
N LYS A 60 9.16 -0.67 4.13
CA LYS A 60 8.51 0.12 5.19
C LYS A 60 8.01 -0.80 6.30
N CYS A 61 6.74 -0.76 6.65
CA CYS A 61 6.20 -1.56 7.75
C CYS A 61 6.28 -3.07 7.56
N LEU A 62 6.48 -3.57 6.33
CA LEU A 62 6.81 -4.98 6.08
C LEU A 62 8.21 -5.38 6.58
N SER A 63 9.14 -4.43 6.75
CA SER A 63 10.49 -4.65 7.27
C SER A 63 11.34 -5.64 6.45
N ALA A 64 11.09 -5.70 5.14
CA ALA A 64 11.91 -6.47 4.19
C ALA A 64 12.81 -5.54 3.36
N PRO A 65 13.87 -6.04 2.71
CA PRO A 65 14.68 -5.24 1.79
C PRO A 65 13.84 -4.64 0.65
N PRO A 66 14.22 -3.44 0.13
CA PRO A 66 13.57 -2.86 -1.04
C PRO A 66 13.84 -3.69 -2.31
N GLY A 67 13.04 -3.46 -3.36
CA GLY A 67 13.24 -4.07 -4.68
C GLY A 67 12.07 -4.92 -5.17
N ILE A 68 11.02 -5.09 -4.36
CA ILE A 68 9.74 -5.69 -4.76
C ILE A 68 8.61 -4.71 -4.42
N SER A 69 7.65 -4.62 -5.32
CA SER A 69 6.44 -3.83 -5.13
C SER A 69 5.22 -4.73 -5.32
N PRO A 70 4.66 -5.29 -4.24
CA PRO A 70 3.37 -5.97 -4.29
C PRO A 70 2.29 -5.04 -4.81
N VAL A 71 1.41 -5.57 -5.67
CA VAL A 71 0.31 -4.82 -6.28
C VAL A 71 -0.91 -5.71 -6.40
N THR A 72 -2.10 -5.13 -6.23
CA THR A 72 -3.38 -5.79 -6.48
C THR A 72 -4.29 -4.91 -7.32
N PHE A 73 -5.23 -5.53 -8.01
CA PHE A 73 -6.19 -4.86 -8.88
C PHE A 73 -7.59 -5.44 -8.68
N SER A 74 -8.60 -4.57 -8.65
CA SER A 74 -10.00 -4.98 -8.72
C SER A 74 -10.34 -5.54 -10.11
N GLU A 75 -11.42 -6.32 -10.20
CA GLU A 75 -11.94 -6.80 -11.50
C GLU A 75 -12.27 -5.63 -12.44
N ARG A 76 -12.75 -4.53 -11.89
CA ARG A 76 -13.06 -3.30 -12.59
C ARG A 76 -11.80 -2.66 -13.21
N ALA A 77 -10.69 -2.61 -12.46
CA ALA A 77 -9.40 -2.15 -12.98
C ALA A 77 -8.86 -3.08 -14.06
N VAL A 78 -8.97 -4.40 -13.86
CA VAL A 78 -8.56 -5.41 -14.84
C VAL A 78 -9.36 -5.27 -16.14
N ALA A 79 -10.67 -5.05 -16.07
CA ALA A 79 -11.51 -4.85 -17.25
C ALA A 79 -11.07 -3.61 -18.06
N VAL A 80 -10.69 -2.52 -17.41
CA VAL A 80 -10.15 -1.33 -18.09
C VAL A 80 -8.79 -1.61 -18.73
N MET A 81 -7.92 -2.37 -18.07
CA MET A 81 -6.64 -2.79 -18.66
C MET A 81 -6.85 -3.65 -19.91
N ASP A 82 -7.79 -4.59 -19.88
CA ASP A 82 -8.08 -5.49 -20.99
C ASP A 82 -8.76 -4.76 -22.17
N ALA A 83 -9.55 -3.73 -21.90
CA ALA A 83 -10.17 -2.89 -22.93
C ALA A 83 -9.21 -1.92 -23.62
N ARG A 84 -7.94 -1.83 -23.17
CA ARG A 84 -6.95 -0.89 -23.69
C ARG A 84 -6.65 -1.17 -25.17
N LYS A 85 -6.76 -0.12 -26.02
CA LYS A 85 -6.54 -0.20 -27.46
C LYS A 85 -5.09 0.12 -27.89
N THR A 86 -4.32 0.74 -27.03
CA THR A 86 -2.93 1.15 -27.29
C THR A 86 -1.95 0.31 -26.49
N LYS A 87 -0.77 0.06 -27.03
CA LYS A 87 0.30 -0.64 -26.30
C LYS A 87 0.73 0.16 -25.07
N VAL A 88 1.05 -0.55 -23.99
CA VAL A 88 1.79 0.03 -22.86
C VAL A 88 3.19 0.43 -23.34
N GLN A 89 3.64 1.63 -22.99
CA GLN A 89 4.92 2.16 -23.47
C GLN A 89 6.13 1.41 -22.93
N SER A 90 6.03 0.87 -21.71
CA SER A 90 7.10 0.09 -21.10
C SER A 90 6.74 -1.40 -21.10
N TRP A 91 7.52 -2.21 -21.79
CA TRP A 91 7.39 -3.66 -21.75
C TRP A 91 7.50 -4.19 -20.30
N PHE A 92 8.45 -3.67 -19.53
CA PHE A 92 8.69 -4.11 -18.14
C PHE A 92 7.50 -3.81 -17.21
N LEU A 93 6.79 -2.70 -17.44
CA LEU A 93 5.62 -2.27 -16.65
C LEU A 93 4.28 -2.71 -17.26
N ASP A 94 4.30 -3.55 -18.29
CA ASP A 94 3.07 -4.09 -18.88
C ASP A 94 2.49 -5.20 -18.00
N LEU A 95 1.58 -4.82 -17.11
CA LEU A 95 0.95 -5.73 -16.16
C LEU A 95 0.04 -6.78 -16.82
N SER A 96 -0.43 -6.55 -18.05
CA SER A 96 -1.15 -7.58 -18.80
C SER A 96 -0.22 -8.74 -19.17
N MET A 97 1.02 -8.45 -19.53
CA MET A 97 2.05 -9.46 -19.80
C MET A 97 2.50 -10.18 -18.52
N VAL A 98 2.66 -9.44 -17.40
CA VAL A 98 2.96 -10.03 -16.09
C VAL A 98 1.84 -10.97 -15.66
N ARG A 99 0.58 -10.57 -15.81
CA ARG A 99 -0.58 -11.42 -15.49
C ARG A 99 -0.58 -12.71 -16.33
N ASN A 100 -0.30 -12.62 -17.61
CA ASN A 100 -0.24 -13.79 -18.51
C ASN A 100 0.86 -14.77 -18.09
N TYR A 101 1.94 -14.33 -17.47
CA TYR A 101 2.97 -15.18 -16.90
C TYR A 101 2.45 -16.07 -15.76
N TRP A 102 1.46 -15.60 -15.00
CA TRP A 102 0.90 -16.29 -13.83
C TRP A 102 -0.35 -17.12 -14.19
N THR A 103 -1.22 -16.61 -15.05
CA THR A 103 -2.57 -17.15 -15.30
C THR A 103 -2.74 -17.79 -16.66
N GLY A 104 -1.79 -17.63 -17.57
CA GLY A 104 -1.91 -18.13 -18.96
C GLY A 104 -1.84 -19.65 -19.03
N ALA A 105 -2.67 -20.26 -19.92
CA ALA A 105 -2.65 -21.69 -20.23
C ALA A 105 -1.29 -22.16 -20.79
N LYS A 106 -0.53 -21.28 -21.43
CA LYS A 106 0.87 -21.47 -21.81
C LYS A 106 1.74 -20.56 -20.96
N ARG A 107 2.73 -21.13 -20.31
CA ARG A 107 3.71 -20.36 -19.56
C ARG A 107 4.42 -19.36 -20.49
N ALA A 108 4.18 -18.08 -20.27
CA ALA A 108 4.87 -17.00 -20.94
C ALA A 108 5.93 -16.42 -20.00
N TYR A 109 7.18 -16.35 -20.44
CA TYR A 109 8.24 -15.70 -19.67
C TYR A 109 8.19 -14.20 -19.90
N HIS A 110 8.22 -13.42 -18.82
CA HIS A 110 8.28 -11.97 -18.90
C HIS A 110 9.64 -11.44 -18.39
N HIS A 111 10.01 -11.70 -17.15
CA HIS A 111 11.29 -11.31 -16.58
C HIS A 111 11.71 -12.26 -15.46
N THR A 112 12.99 -12.28 -15.12
CA THR A 112 13.51 -13.11 -14.03
C THR A 112 13.07 -12.55 -12.68
N ALA A 113 12.40 -13.38 -11.89
CA ALA A 113 11.99 -12.99 -10.54
C ALA A 113 13.21 -12.77 -9.64
N PRO A 114 13.22 -11.73 -8.78
CA PRO A 114 14.30 -11.48 -7.80
C PRO A 114 14.13 -12.42 -6.62
N VAL A 115 14.60 -13.68 -6.77
CA VAL A 115 14.33 -14.80 -5.85
C VAL A 115 14.68 -14.47 -4.40
N SER A 116 15.86 -13.89 -4.13
CA SER A 116 16.26 -13.53 -2.77
C SER A 116 15.31 -12.53 -2.11
N SER A 117 14.84 -11.55 -2.86
CA SER A 117 13.85 -10.59 -2.36
C SER A 117 12.47 -11.23 -2.15
N MET A 118 12.11 -12.24 -2.97
CA MET A 118 10.87 -13.02 -2.76
C MET A 118 10.93 -13.82 -1.46
N TYR A 119 12.06 -14.45 -1.13
CA TYR A 119 12.24 -15.11 0.16
C TYR A 119 12.14 -14.11 1.33
N ALA A 120 12.76 -12.96 1.21
CA ALA A 120 12.67 -11.91 2.23
C ALA A 120 11.22 -11.42 2.43
N LEU A 121 10.48 -11.20 1.33
CA LEU A 121 9.06 -10.85 1.39
C LEU A 121 8.23 -11.95 2.05
N HIS A 122 8.46 -13.22 1.66
CA HIS A 122 7.76 -14.36 2.26
C HIS A 122 7.95 -14.38 3.78
N GLU A 123 9.18 -14.23 4.25
CA GLU A 123 9.48 -14.22 5.69
C GLU A 123 8.86 -13.02 6.41
N ALA A 124 8.91 -11.83 5.80
CA ALA A 124 8.26 -10.64 6.35
C ALA A 124 6.75 -10.82 6.50
N LEU A 125 6.08 -11.39 5.49
CA LEU A 125 4.65 -11.70 5.55
C LEU A 125 4.33 -12.77 6.61
N ARG A 126 5.18 -13.79 6.75
CA ARG A 126 5.04 -14.81 7.79
C ARG A 126 5.07 -14.18 9.19
N ILE A 127 6.00 -13.27 9.46
CA ILE A 127 6.11 -12.54 10.73
C ILE A 127 4.87 -11.68 10.97
N VAL A 128 4.38 -10.97 9.95
CA VAL A 128 3.15 -10.15 10.06
C VAL A 128 1.95 -11.02 10.39
N LEU A 129 1.81 -12.19 9.75
CA LEU A 129 0.70 -13.12 9.99
C LEU A 129 0.78 -13.76 11.38
N GLU A 130 1.97 -14.07 11.89
CA GLU A 130 2.16 -14.57 13.26
C GLU A 130 1.80 -13.52 14.33
N GLU A 131 2.21 -12.26 14.12
CA GLU A 131 1.85 -11.17 15.02
C GLU A 131 0.35 -10.86 14.94
N GLY A 132 -0.24 -10.94 13.75
CA GLY A 132 -1.58 -10.49 13.40
C GLY A 132 -1.63 -8.98 13.13
N LEU A 133 -2.51 -8.57 12.21
CA LEU A 133 -2.61 -7.17 11.79
C LEU A 133 -3.09 -6.26 12.93
N GLU A 134 -4.19 -6.61 13.60
CA GLU A 134 -4.73 -5.79 14.69
C GLU A 134 -3.76 -5.63 15.89
N PRO A 135 -3.10 -6.70 16.40
CA PRO A 135 -2.06 -6.56 17.42
C PRO A 135 -0.91 -5.65 16.96
N ARG A 136 -0.52 -5.77 15.70
CA ARG A 136 0.54 -4.95 15.10
C ARG A 136 0.16 -3.47 15.05
N TRP A 137 -1.04 -3.13 14.60
CA TRP A 137 -1.55 -1.75 14.60
C TRP A 137 -1.65 -1.18 16.01
N LYS A 138 -2.13 -1.97 16.96
CA LYS A 138 -2.19 -1.59 18.37
C LYS A 138 -0.80 -1.29 18.94
N ARG A 139 0.21 -2.09 18.61
CA ARG A 139 1.60 -1.86 19.02
C ARG A 139 2.14 -0.56 18.43
N HIS A 140 1.92 -0.28 17.17
CA HIS A 140 2.29 1.00 16.55
C HIS A 140 1.61 2.18 17.24
N GLN A 141 0.32 2.06 17.51
CA GLN A 141 -0.44 3.11 18.21
C GLN A 141 0.08 3.35 19.64
N GLN A 142 0.39 2.31 20.38
CA GLN A 142 0.96 2.43 21.74
C GLN A 142 2.32 3.14 21.70
N ASN A 143 3.20 2.75 20.79
CA ASN A 143 4.50 3.39 20.62
C ASN A 143 4.36 4.86 20.21
N HIS A 144 3.43 5.18 19.32
CA HIS A 144 3.11 6.56 18.94
C HIS A 144 2.69 7.41 20.14
N VAL A 145 1.79 6.88 20.96
CA VAL A 145 1.31 7.60 22.17
C VAL A 145 2.45 7.90 23.13
N LEU A 146 3.31 6.92 23.41
CA LEU A 146 4.48 7.10 24.28
C LEU A 146 5.45 8.15 23.72
N LEU A 147 5.80 8.03 22.44
CA LEU A 147 6.69 8.98 21.76
C LEU A 147 6.10 10.39 21.77
N ARG A 148 4.82 10.51 21.46
CA ARG A 148 4.11 11.80 21.47
C ARG A 148 4.18 12.49 22.81
N HIS A 149 3.90 11.77 23.91
CA HIS A 149 3.97 12.34 25.25
C HIS A 149 5.37 12.89 25.54
N GLY A 150 6.43 12.08 25.34
CA GLY A 150 7.80 12.54 25.59
C GLY A 150 8.22 13.73 24.73
N LEU A 151 7.84 13.75 23.44
CA LEU A 151 8.14 14.87 22.56
C LEU A 151 7.42 16.16 22.98
N GLN A 152 6.14 16.06 23.39
CA GLN A 152 5.37 17.21 23.86
C GLN A 152 5.89 17.76 25.18
N GLU A 153 6.35 16.93 26.12
CA GLU A 153 6.98 17.35 27.39
C GLU A 153 8.24 18.21 27.18
N ILE A 154 9.00 17.92 26.11
CA ILE A 154 10.20 18.72 25.77
C ILE A 154 9.91 19.83 24.75
N GLY A 155 8.63 20.14 24.48
CA GLY A 155 8.19 21.33 23.77
C GLY A 155 7.96 21.14 22.25
N PHE A 156 8.07 19.93 21.69
CA PHE A 156 7.73 19.69 20.29
C PHE A 156 6.23 19.76 20.03
N LYS A 157 5.88 20.20 18.83
CA LYS A 157 4.50 20.27 18.36
C LYS A 157 4.34 19.40 17.11
N TYR A 158 3.29 18.60 17.08
CA TYR A 158 2.98 17.80 15.91
C TYR A 158 2.40 18.65 14.79
N LEU A 159 2.86 18.41 13.58
CA LEU A 159 2.37 19.10 12.37
C LEU A 159 0.92 18.71 12.05
N VAL A 160 0.58 17.42 12.21
CA VAL A 160 -0.71 16.85 11.77
C VAL A 160 -1.71 16.84 12.92
N SER A 161 -2.99 17.15 12.63
CA SER A 161 -4.11 17.01 13.57
C SER A 161 -4.24 15.58 14.09
N PRO A 162 -4.66 15.35 15.34
CA PRO A 162 -4.68 14.01 15.96
C PRO A 162 -5.42 12.94 15.17
N GLU A 163 -6.52 13.30 14.52
CA GLU A 163 -7.40 12.41 13.75
C GLU A 163 -6.77 11.87 12.45
N TYR A 164 -5.76 12.58 11.92
CA TYR A 164 -5.09 12.21 10.66
C TYR A 164 -3.64 11.79 10.85
N ARG A 165 -3.20 11.51 12.08
CA ARG A 165 -1.82 11.12 12.37
C ARG A 165 -1.55 9.67 12.04
N LEU A 166 -0.46 9.44 11.34
CA LEU A 166 0.13 8.12 11.15
C LEU A 166 0.77 7.64 12.46
N PRO A 167 0.41 6.46 12.99
CA PRO A 167 1.06 5.95 14.20
C PRO A 167 2.54 5.61 14.02
N MET A 168 2.93 5.12 12.84
CA MET A 168 4.30 4.67 12.59
C MET A 168 5.23 5.77 12.06
N LEU A 169 4.74 6.99 11.82
CA LEU A 169 5.53 8.12 11.33
C LEU A 169 5.11 9.40 12.04
N ASN A 170 6.07 10.09 12.61
CA ASN A 170 5.84 11.26 13.47
C ASN A 170 6.56 12.48 12.91
N ALA A 171 5.81 13.47 12.42
CA ALA A 171 6.31 14.77 12.01
C ALA A 171 6.05 15.81 13.11
N VAL A 172 7.12 16.45 13.58
CA VAL A 172 7.14 17.43 14.70
C VAL A 172 7.90 18.68 14.30
#